data_7ef49350c1f6137fcd2ed76ccecf3e37
#
_entry.id   7ef49350c1f6137fcd2ed76ccecf3e37
#
_cell.length_a   1.000
_cell.length_b   1.000
_cell.length_c   1.000
_cell.angle_alpha   90.00
_cell.angle_beta   90.00
_cell.angle_gamma   90.00
#
_symmetry.space_group_name_H-M   'P 1'
#
loop_
_entity.id
_entity.type
_entity.pdbx_description
1 polymer ?
#
loop_
_entity_poly.entity_id
_entity_poly.type
_entity_poly.pdbx_seq_one_letter_code
_entity_poly.pdbx_strand_id
1 'polypeptide(L)'
;MRKLFAVLVAAAAAISLNVAARADDYPSRPITMISVFGPGSASDTICRIIADPLSKALGQPVVVEDRPGADGAVAAAYVHHQPADGYTLLMATNSPLSADPFLHKVDYDAVKDFAPVTRVGSFTLMLVVNPKLPIHSVKDLIADAKANPGKLSFASGNTAGIVGGDTLANWAGIKLIHVPYTSTPPALEDIIAGRVSMMFADFTTAMPHVAAGTLRAIAVSRLKRSSLFPDLPTMDESGLKGFNLDAWAGLVAPAGVPQSVIDKLNPVLRKIIDSPEVQAKFKNVGFEGFSSTPQALGDYIKVQLIEWQKMVKDANIQAD
;
A
#
# COMPACT_ATOMS: atom_id res chain seq x y z
N MET A 1 4.06 -56.76 -29.46
CA MET A 1 3.81 -56.10 -28.17
C MET A 1 5.04 -55.39 -27.58
N ARG A 2 6.21 -55.98 -27.49
CA ARG A 2 7.43 -55.34 -26.93
C ARG A 2 7.89 -54.06 -27.67
N LYS A 3 7.76 -53.98 -29.02
CA LYS A 3 8.17 -52.81 -29.81
C LYS A 3 7.20 -51.63 -29.68
N LEU A 4 5.89 -51.88 -29.45
CA LEU A 4 4.91 -50.80 -29.19
C LEU A 4 5.11 -50.17 -27.79
N PHE A 5 5.49 -50.98 -26.82
CA PHE A 5 5.75 -50.48 -25.44
C PHE A 5 6.99 -49.57 -25.38
N ALA A 6 8.03 -49.88 -26.13
CA ALA A 6 9.25 -49.07 -26.22
C ALA A 6 9.01 -47.71 -26.90
N VAL A 7 8.13 -47.65 -27.90
CA VAL A 7 7.76 -46.35 -28.55
C VAL A 7 6.93 -45.47 -27.64
N LEU A 8 6.01 -46.03 -26.86
CA LEU A 8 5.20 -45.31 -25.89
C LEU A 8 6.05 -44.74 -24.72
N VAL A 9 7.05 -45.47 -24.24
CA VAL A 9 7.96 -45.00 -23.18
C VAL A 9 8.88 -43.88 -23.70
N ALA A 10 9.37 -44.00 -24.94
CA ALA A 10 10.18 -42.95 -25.57
C ALA A 10 9.38 -41.66 -25.84
N ALA A 11 8.11 -41.78 -26.24
CA ALA A 11 7.23 -40.63 -26.43
C ALA A 11 6.88 -39.92 -25.10
N ALA A 12 6.67 -40.68 -24.01
CA ALA A 12 6.44 -40.10 -22.66
C ALA A 12 7.68 -39.40 -22.10
N ALA A 13 8.89 -39.94 -22.35
CA ALA A 13 10.15 -39.31 -21.96
C ALA A 13 10.43 -37.99 -22.74
N ALA A 14 10.04 -37.92 -24.03
CA ALA A 14 10.21 -36.74 -24.86
C ALA A 14 9.25 -35.58 -24.44
N ILE A 15 8.06 -35.90 -23.89
CA ILE A 15 7.11 -34.90 -23.38
C ILE A 15 7.61 -34.31 -22.05
N SER A 16 8.29 -35.11 -21.22
CA SER A 16 8.82 -34.62 -19.92
C SER A 16 10.01 -33.66 -20.06
N LEU A 17 10.75 -33.67 -21.16
CA LEU A 17 11.90 -32.81 -21.42
C LEU A 17 11.52 -31.38 -21.89
N ASN A 18 10.28 -31.17 -22.35
CA ASN A 18 9.84 -29.84 -22.81
C ASN A 18 9.33 -28.91 -21.72
N VAL A 19 9.17 -29.36 -20.45
CA VAL A 19 8.68 -28.53 -19.34
C VAL A 19 9.82 -27.82 -18.59
N ALA A 20 11.06 -28.36 -18.68
CA ALA A 20 12.21 -27.79 -17.97
C ALA A 20 12.88 -26.60 -18.70
N ALA A 21 12.61 -26.39 -20.00
CA ALA A 21 13.30 -25.38 -20.83
C ALA A 21 12.71 -23.95 -20.74
N ARG A 22 11.63 -23.71 -19.97
CA ARG A 22 10.95 -22.40 -19.93
C ARG A 22 11.37 -21.48 -18.80
N ALA A 23 12.19 -21.93 -17.84
CA ALA A 23 12.60 -21.11 -16.70
C ALA A 23 13.73 -20.11 -17.04
N ASP A 24 14.53 -20.38 -18.09
CA ASP A 24 15.68 -19.52 -18.43
C ASP A 24 15.30 -18.23 -19.18
N ASP A 25 14.12 -18.17 -19.81
CA ASP A 25 13.69 -17.03 -20.64
C ASP A 25 12.79 -16.01 -19.93
N TYR A 26 12.55 -16.14 -18.62
CA TYR A 26 11.76 -15.13 -17.88
C TYR A 26 12.56 -13.85 -17.68
N PRO A 27 11.95 -12.63 -17.93
CA PRO A 27 10.70 -12.40 -18.62
C PRO A 27 10.88 -12.37 -20.14
N SER A 28 9.99 -13.01 -20.89
CA SER A 28 9.95 -13.01 -22.37
C SER A 28 8.84 -12.13 -22.94
N ARG A 29 8.02 -11.53 -22.10
CA ARG A 29 6.90 -10.63 -22.43
C ARG A 29 6.72 -9.55 -21.36
N PRO A 30 5.89 -8.52 -21.60
CA PRO A 30 5.63 -7.48 -20.61
C PRO A 30 5.12 -8.00 -19.27
N ILE A 31 5.58 -7.39 -18.18
CA ILE A 31 5.10 -7.60 -16.81
C ILE A 31 4.09 -6.52 -16.47
N THR A 32 2.97 -6.89 -15.86
CA THR A 32 1.99 -5.96 -15.33
C THR A 32 2.17 -5.79 -13.81
N MET A 33 2.34 -4.56 -13.38
CA MET A 33 2.40 -4.19 -11.96
C MET A 33 1.08 -3.53 -11.57
N ILE A 34 0.30 -4.20 -10.74
CA ILE A 34 -1.02 -3.74 -10.31
C ILE A 34 -0.86 -2.82 -9.10
N SER A 35 -1.32 -1.57 -9.23
CA SER A 35 -1.49 -0.62 -8.14
C SER A 35 -2.88 -0.82 -7.49
N VAL A 36 -2.93 -0.81 -6.17
CA VAL A 36 -4.17 -1.08 -5.42
C VAL A 36 -5.11 0.13 -5.34
N PHE A 37 -4.62 1.33 -5.68
CA PHE A 37 -5.39 2.57 -5.65
C PHE A 37 -5.33 3.27 -7.01
N GLY A 38 -6.19 4.29 -7.19
CA GLY A 38 -6.33 5.01 -8.45
C GLY A 38 -5.10 5.84 -8.85
N PRO A 39 -5.11 6.39 -10.08
CA PRO A 39 -4.04 7.22 -10.60
C PRO A 39 -3.69 8.39 -9.69
N GLY A 40 -2.40 8.68 -9.53
CA GLY A 40 -1.89 9.74 -8.65
C GLY A 40 -1.92 9.41 -7.16
N SER A 41 -2.38 8.22 -6.77
CA SER A 41 -2.22 7.72 -5.41
C SER A 41 -0.75 7.43 -5.08
N ALA A 42 -0.46 7.27 -3.79
CA ALA A 42 0.90 6.92 -3.37
C ALA A 42 1.36 5.57 -3.96
N SER A 43 0.50 4.55 -4.00
CA SER A 43 0.86 3.25 -4.59
C SER A 43 1.14 3.35 -6.10
N ASP A 44 0.33 4.09 -6.86
CA ASP A 44 0.57 4.35 -8.28
C ASP A 44 1.91 5.08 -8.50
N THR A 45 2.15 6.14 -7.74
CA THR A 45 3.40 6.91 -7.81
C THR A 45 4.62 6.02 -7.57
N ILE A 46 4.59 5.17 -6.54
CA ILE A 46 5.70 4.26 -6.22
C ILE A 46 5.85 3.17 -7.27
N CYS A 47 4.75 2.61 -7.81
CA CYS A 47 4.78 1.69 -8.93
C CYS A 47 5.54 2.29 -10.12
N ARG A 48 5.19 3.51 -10.52
CA ARG A 48 5.81 4.19 -11.68
C ARG A 48 7.28 4.52 -11.45
N ILE A 49 7.69 4.89 -10.23
CA ILE A 49 9.10 5.12 -9.90
C ILE A 49 9.93 3.84 -10.09
N ILE A 50 9.37 2.66 -9.79
CA ILE A 50 10.05 1.36 -9.90
C ILE A 50 9.95 0.76 -11.30
N ALA A 51 8.83 0.94 -12.00
CA ALA A 51 8.52 0.27 -13.25
C ALA A 51 9.54 0.58 -14.36
N ASP A 52 9.93 1.85 -14.52
CA ASP A 52 10.89 2.25 -15.56
C ASP A 52 12.28 1.61 -15.37
N PRO A 53 12.96 1.73 -14.21
CA PRO A 53 14.24 1.06 -14.00
C PRO A 53 14.12 -0.48 -14.02
N LEU A 54 12.99 -1.06 -13.59
CA LEU A 54 12.76 -2.50 -13.65
C LEU A 54 12.63 -2.97 -15.10
N SER A 55 11.90 -2.22 -15.94
CA SER A 55 11.78 -2.50 -17.37
C SER A 55 13.17 -2.51 -18.06
N LYS A 56 14.01 -1.52 -17.77
CA LYS A 56 15.38 -1.45 -18.30
C LYS A 56 16.25 -2.63 -17.83
N ALA A 57 16.15 -2.98 -16.56
CA ALA A 57 16.96 -4.05 -15.98
C ALA A 57 16.57 -5.45 -16.48
N LEU A 58 15.27 -5.67 -16.77
CA LEU A 58 14.76 -6.96 -17.24
C LEU A 58 14.69 -7.06 -18.77
N GLY A 59 14.85 -5.97 -19.51
CA GLY A 59 14.76 -5.95 -20.97
C GLY A 59 13.33 -6.17 -21.51
N GLN A 60 12.31 -6.08 -20.66
CA GLN A 60 10.91 -6.22 -21.02
C GLN A 60 10.09 -5.07 -20.41
N PRO A 61 9.04 -4.59 -21.09
CA PRO A 61 8.18 -3.54 -20.53
C PRO A 61 7.57 -3.95 -19.20
N VAL A 62 7.54 -3.00 -18.23
CA VAL A 62 6.77 -3.12 -16.99
C VAL A 62 5.67 -2.08 -17.04
N VAL A 63 4.42 -2.52 -17.12
CA VAL A 63 3.24 -1.68 -17.28
C VAL A 63 2.54 -1.55 -15.92
N VAL A 64 2.25 -0.33 -15.51
CA VAL A 64 1.47 -0.06 -14.29
C VAL A 64 0.00 0.04 -14.65
N GLU A 65 -0.83 -0.74 -13.96
CA GLU A 65 -2.28 -0.73 -14.08
C GLU A 65 -2.93 -0.48 -12.71
N ASP A 66 -3.79 0.54 -12.64
CA ASP A 66 -4.49 0.89 -11.42
C ASP A 66 -5.83 0.14 -11.33
N ARG A 67 -6.07 -0.54 -10.19
CA ARG A 67 -7.32 -1.25 -9.90
C ARG A 67 -7.89 -0.84 -8.53
N PRO A 68 -8.46 0.37 -8.43
CA PRO A 68 -9.01 0.85 -7.17
C PRO A 68 -10.32 0.14 -6.83
N GLY A 69 -10.66 0.10 -5.54
CA GLY A 69 -11.94 -0.39 -5.02
C GLY A 69 -11.76 -1.22 -3.75
N ALA A 70 -12.73 -1.12 -2.85
CA ALA A 70 -12.77 -1.81 -1.56
C ALA A 70 -11.40 -1.77 -0.85
N ASP A 71 -10.87 -0.57 -0.66
CA ASP A 71 -9.57 -0.30 0.00
C ASP A 71 -8.37 -1.09 -0.55
N GLY A 72 -8.46 -1.57 -1.80
CA GLY A 72 -7.43 -2.36 -2.48
C GLY A 72 -7.75 -3.85 -2.59
N ALA A 73 -8.82 -4.34 -1.97
CA ALA A 73 -9.23 -5.74 -2.05
C ALA A 73 -9.54 -6.17 -3.50
N VAL A 74 -10.10 -5.27 -4.33
CA VAL A 74 -10.37 -5.54 -5.76
C VAL A 74 -9.06 -5.89 -6.51
N ALA A 75 -8.00 -5.15 -6.26
CA ALA A 75 -6.69 -5.42 -6.88
C ALA A 75 -6.06 -6.72 -6.38
N ALA A 76 -6.15 -6.97 -5.07
CA ALA A 76 -5.61 -8.19 -4.47
C ALA A 76 -6.35 -9.44 -5.00
N ALA A 77 -7.69 -9.42 -5.00
CA ALA A 77 -8.51 -10.47 -5.58
C ALA A 77 -8.18 -10.71 -7.06
N TYR A 78 -8.06 -9.64 -7.84
CA TYR A 78 -7.67 -9.75 -9.25
C TYR A 78 -6.32 -10.48 -9.41
N VAL A 79 -5.29 -10.08 -8.65
CA VAL A 79 -3.95 -10.69 -8.75
C VAL A 79 -3.94 -12.13 -8.25
N HIS A 80 -4.67 -12.45 -7.16
CA HIS A 80 -4.84 -13.81 -6.67
C HIS A 80 -5.31 -14.79 -7.76
N HIS A 81 -6.22 -14.34 -8.66
CA HIS A 81 -6.74 -15.16 -9.75
C HIS A 81 -5.89 -15.15 -11.03
N GLN A 82 -4.75 -14.45 -11.07
CA GLN A 82 -3.86 -14.46 -12.23
C GLN A 82 -2.98 -15.72 -12.26
N PRO A 83 -2.47 -16.11 -13.46
CA PRO A 83 -1.48 -17.19 -13.56
C PRO A 83 -0.26 -16.94 -12.67
N ALA A 84 0.17 -17.98 -11.97
CA ALA A 84 1.37 -17.94 -11.11
C ALA A 84 2.66 -18.09 -11.93
N ASP A 85 2.88 -17.18 -12.88
CA ASP A 85 4.00 -17.21 -13.84
C ASP A 85 4.96 -16.01 -13.72
N GLY A 86 4.66 -15.10 -12.77
CA GLY A 86 5.48 -13.90 -12.48
C GLY A 86 5.22 -12.70 -13.38
N TYR A 87 4.28 -12.77 -14.32
CA TYR A 87 3.97 -11.64 -15.21
C TYR A 87 2.91 -10.68 -14.66
N THR A 88 2.30 -11.01 -13.52
CA THR A 88 1.42 -10.10 -12.78
C THR A 88 1.94 -9.96 -11.36
N LEU A 89 2.26 -8.72 -10.96
CA LEU A 89 2.73 -8.38 -9.62
C LEU A 89 1.74 -7.42 -8.98
N LEU A 90 1.52 -7.55 -7.67
CA LEU A 90 0.73 -6.62 -6.88
C LEU A 90 1.66 -5.70 -6.09
N MET A 91 1.46 -4.39 -6.20
CA MET A 91 1.97 -3.44 -5.22
C MET A 91 1.06 -3.52 -3.99
N ALA A 92 1.34 -4.50 -3.14
CA ALA A 92 0.62 -4.72 -1.91
C ALA A 92 0.89 -3.62 -0.89
N THR A 93 -0.14 -3.29 -0.11
CA THR A 93 -0.06 -2.35 1.01
C THR A 93 -0.68 -2.96 2.26
N ASN A 94 -0.62 -2.23 3.39
CA ASN A 94 -1.32 -2.61 4.62
C ASN A 94 -2.83 -2.83 4.41
N SER A 95 -3.47 -2.08 3.47
CA SER A 95 -4.91 -2.20 3.25
C SER A 95 -5.28 -3.62 2.82
N PRO A 96 -5.01 -4.11 1.60
CA PRO A 96 -5.47 -5.43 1.18
C PRO A 96 -4.84 -6.59 1.95
N LEU A 97 -3.57 -6.49 2.38
CA LEU A 97 -2.90 -7.65 2.97
C LEU A 97 -2.73 -7.61 4.49
N SER A 98 -3.30 -6.61 5.18
CA SER A 98 -3.24 -6.58 6.65
C SER A 98 -4.53 -6.14 7.32
N ALA A 99 -5.26 -5.17 6.77
CA ALA A 99 -6.44 -4.58 7.40
C ALA A 99 -7.76 -5.11 6.82
N ASP A 100 -7.89 -5.18 5.49
CA ASP A 100 -9.15 -5.57 4.81
C ASP A 100 -9.70 -6.93 5.25
N PRO A 101 -8.87 -7.96 5.56
CA PRO A 101 -9.40 -9.23 6.09
C PRO A 101 -10.21 -9.09 7.39
N PHE A 102 -10.11 -7.95 8.09
CA PHE A 102 -10.83 -7.65 9.32
C PHE A 102 -11.92 -6.57 9.15
N LEU A 103 -11.99 -5.95 7.98
CA LEU A 103 -12.95 -4.88 7.66
C LEU A 103 -13.99 -5.32 6.64
N HIS A 104 -13.59 -6.16 5.68
CA HIS A 104 -14.41 -6.58 4.56
C HIS A 104 -14.37 -8.09 4.37
N LYS A 105 -15.40 -8.64 3.74
CA LYS A 105 -15.35 -10.02 3.26
C LYS A 105 -14.48 -10.07 1.99
N VAL A 106 -13.27 -10.61 2.13
CA VAL A 106 -12.34 -10.85 1.01
C VAL A 106 -12.35 -12.33 0.60
N ASP A 107 -12.01 -12.62 -0.67
CA ASP A 107 -11.96 -13.96 -1.25
C ASP A 107 -10.54 -14.53 -1.36
N TYR A 108 -9.60 -13.96 -0.64
CA TYR A 108 -8.19 -14.36 -0.59
C TYR A 108 -7.66 -14.45 0.84
N ASP A 109 -6.63 -15.27 1.02
CA ASP A 109 -5.81 -15.34 2.23
C ASP A 109 -4.51 -14.56 2.01
N ALA A 110 -4.28 -13.49 2.77
CA ALA A 110 -3.14 -12.59 2.60
C ALA A 110 -1.76 -13.29 2.75
N VAL A 111 -1.70 -14.47 3.36
CA VAL A 111 -0.46 -15.24 3.58
C VAL A 111 -0.31 -16.39 2.57
N LYS A 112 -1.41 -17.09 2.25
CA LYS A 112 -1.35 -18.33 1.45
C LYS A 112 -1.46 -18.07 -0.04
N ASP A 113 -2.16 -17.01 -0.45
CA ASP A 113 -2.52 -16.78 -1.84
C ASP A 113 -1.55 -15.84 -2.56
N PHE A 114 -0.53 -15.34 -1.85
CA PHE A 114 0.51 -14.47 -2.41
C PHE A 114 1.91 -14.97 -2.08
N ALA A 115 2.78 -14.92 -3.08
CA ALA A 115 4.21 -15.17 -2.95
C ALA A 115 4.94 -13.82 -2.74
N PRO A 116 5.59 -13.60 -1.59
CA PRO A 116 6.34 -12.37 -1.34
C PRO A 116 7.53 -12.24 -2.31
N VAL A 117 7.75 -11.02 -2.85
CA VAL A 117 8.91 -10.72 -3.69
C VAL A 117 9.90 -9.83 -2.95
N THR A 118 9.49 -8.65 -2.51
CA THR A 118 10.31 -7.73 -1.71
C THR A 118 9.46 -6.67 -1.05
N ARG A 119 9.87 -6.20 0.11
CA ARG A 119 9.37 -4.94 0.66
C ARG A 119 9.84 -3.78 -0.22
N VAL A 120 9.05 -2.71 -0.29
CA VAL A 120 9.39 -1.50 -1.07
C VAL A 120 9.66 -0.33 -0.13
N GLY A 121 8.96 -0.28 0.99
CA GLY A 121 9.14 0.78 1.98
C GLY A 121 7.92 1.02 2.85
N SER A 122 7.84 2.25 3.38
CA SER A 122 6.76 2.71 4.25
C SER A 122 6.25 4.09 3.84
N PHE A 123 4.94 4.30 4.02
CA PHE A 123 4.30 5.59 3.89
C PHE A 123 4.12 6.21 5.28
N THR A 124 4.56 7.45 5.45
CA THR A 124 4.17 8.26 6.61
C THR A 124 2.87 8.99 6.29
N LEU A 125 1.95 9.06 7.25
CA LEU A 125 0.71 9.80 7.12
C LEU A 125 0.79 11.12 7.88
N MET A 126 0.12 12.12 7.36
CA MET A 126 -0.11 13.39 8.05
C MET A 126 -1.62 13.64 8.17
N LEU A 127 -2.01 14.24 9.29
CA LEU A 127 -3.36 14.77 9.45
C LEU A 127 -3.42 16.12 8.76
N VAL A 128 -4.19 16.21 7.68
CA VAL A 128 -4.41 17.44 6.92
C VAL A 128 -5.83 17.94 7.10
N VAL A 129 -5.99 19.27 7.09
CA VAL A 129 -7.28 19.96 7.20
C VAL A 129 -7.43 20.99 6.09
N ASN A 130 -8.69 21.39 5.79
CA ASN A 130 -8.94 22.55 4.95
C ASN A 130 -8.38 23.82 5.62
N PRO A 131 -7.53 24.60 4.95
CA PRO A 131 -6.88 25.77 5.57
C PRO A 131 -7.84 26.91 5.89
N LYS A 132 -9.08 26.90 5.37
CA LYS A 132 -10.13 27.88 5.73
C LYS A 132 -10.76 27.63 7.10
N LEU A 133 -10.57 26.41 7.65
CA LEU A 133 -11.02 26.11 9.00
C LEU A 133 -10.10 26.78 10.03
N PRO A 134 -10.63 27.27 11.16
CA PRO A 134 -9.84 27.85 12.26
C PRO A 134 -9.14 26.77 13.09
N ILE A 135 -8.56 25.77 12.41
CA ILE A 135 -7.90 24.59 12.98
C ILE A 135 -6.43 24.64 12.60
N HIS A 136 -5.56 24.91 13.57
CA HIS A 136 -4.12 25.02 13.40
C HIS A 136 -3.34 23.92 14.12
N SER A 137 -4.03 23.14 14.97
CA SER A 137 -3.46 22.06 15.76
C SER A 137 -4.49 20.94 15.98
N VAL A 138 -4.03 19.77 16.42
CA VAL A 138 -4.91 18.67 16.86
C VAL A 138 -5.79 19.12 18.03
N LYS A 139 -5.27 19.99 18.92
CA LYS A 139 -6.02 20.56 20.03
C LYS A 139 -7.20 21.42 19.55
N ASP A 140 -6.99 22.27 18.55
CA ASP A 140 -8.06 23.10 17.97
C ASP A 140 -9.12 22.22 17.30
N LEU A 141 -8.70 21.18 16.57
CA LEU A 141 -9.61 20.22 15.94
C LEU A 141 -10.51 19.53 16.99
N ILE A 142 -9.91 19.05 18.07
CA ILE A 142 -10.65 18.39 19.16
C ILE A 142 -11.59 19.36 19.84
N ALA A 143 -11.17 20.61 20.05
CA ALA A 143 -11.99 21.63 20.68
C ALA A 143 -13.21 21.99 19.80
N ASP A 144 -13.02 22.19 18.49
CA ASP A 144 -14.11 22.49 17.56
C ASP A 144 -15.08 21.30 17.43
N ALA A 145 -14.57 20.06 17.33
CA ALA A 145 -15.40 18.87 17.27
C ALA A 145 -16.23 18.64 18.55
N LYS A 146 -15.71 19.02 19.75
CA LYS A 146 -16.45 18.96 21.01
C LYS A 146 -17.52 20.04 21.11
N ALA A 147 -17.22 21.26 20.61
CA ALA A 147 -18.17 22.36 20.58
C ALA A 147 -19.30 22.11 19.54
N ASN A 148 -19.02 21.41 18.47
CA ASN A 148 -19.91 21.15 17.33
C ASN A 148 -19.96 19.67 16.97
N PRO A 149 -20.53 18.78 17.80
CA PRO A 149 -20.53 17.33 17.56
C PRO A 149 -21.16 16.94 16.22
N GLY A 150 -20.45 16.17 15.40
CA GLY A 150 -20.93 15.72 14.09
C GLY A 150 -20.93 16.78 12.98
N LYS A 151 -20.27 17.93 13.17
CA LYS A 151 -20.10 18.97 12.16
C LYS A 151 -18.85 18.72 11.30
N LEU A 152 -17.76 18.27 11.93
CA LEU A 152 -16.54 17.94 11.21
C LEU A 152 -16.65 16.55 10.60
N SER A 153 -16.10 16.41 9.38
CA SER A 153 -16.02 15.15 8.67
C SER A 153 -14.57 14.78 8.38
N PHE A 154 -14.29 13.48 8.29
CA PHE A 154 -13.00 12.99 7.80
C PHE A 154 -13.18 12.13 6.58
N ALA A 155 -12.28 12.29 5.60
CA ALA A 155 -12.20 11.45 4.43
C ALA A 155 -11.26 10.27 4.68
N SER A 156 -11.54 9.14 4.05
CA SER A 156 -10.59 8.05 3.90
C SER A 156 -10.48 7.63 2.43
N GLY A 157 -9.28 7.35 1.97
CA GLY A 157 -9.02 6.80 0.65
C GLY A 157 -8.31 5.44 0.73
N ASN A 158 -8.19 4.89 1.95
CA ASN A 158 -7.58 3.61 2.29
C ASN A 158 -7.86 3.28 3.76
N THR A 159 -7.59 2.04 4.18
CA THR A 159 -7.86 1.58 5.56
C THR A 159 -7.07 2.33 6.63
N ALA A 160 -5.86 2.82 6.33
CA ALA A 160 -5.10 3.63 7.29
C ALA A 160 -5.82 4.97 7.60
N GLY A 161 -6.48 5.56 6.59
CA GLY A 161 -7.32 6.74 6.77
C GLY A 161 -8.54 6.46 7.65
N ILE A 162 -9.19 5.30 7.47
CA ILE A 162 -10.32 4.85 8.30
C ILE A 162 -9.86 4.68 9.74
N VAL A 163 -8.86 3.82 9.97
CA VAL A 163 -8.34 3.52 11.31
C VAL A 163 -7.83 4.78 12.01
N GLY A 164 -7.14 5.67 11.27
CA GLY A 164 -6.64 6.94 11.81
C GLY A 164 -7.76 7.88 12.26
N GLY A 165 -8.81 8.04 11.43
CA GLY A 165 -9.97 8.89 11.73
C GLY A 165 -10.78 8.37 12.90
N ASP A 166 -11.08 7.07 12.92
CA ASP A 166 -11.86 6.47 14.01
C ASP A 166 -11.08 6.41 15.34
N THR A 167 -9.76 6.09 15.27
CA THR A 167 -8.90 6.16 16.47
C THR A 167 -8.86 7.56 17.04
N LEU A 168 -8.71 8.59 16.19
CA LEU A 168 -8.77 9.99 16.64
C LEU A 168 -10.13 10.31 17.29
N ALA A 169 -11.23 9.92 16.66
CA ALA A 169 -12.57 10.16 17.16
C ALA A 169 -12.79 9.51 18.54
N ASN A 170 -12.44 8.22 18.66
CA ASN A 170 -12.63 7.45 19.87
C ASN A 170 -11.72 7.92 21.01
N TRP A 171 -10.43 8.12 20.77
CA TRP A 171 -9.48 8.51 21.83
C TRP A 171 -9.70 9.96 22.31
N ALA A 172 -10.13 10.85 21.43
CA ALA A 172 -10.46 12.23 21.80
C ALA A 172 -11.89 12.39 22.35
N GLY A 173 -12.75 11.37 22.25
CA GLY A 173 -14.16 11.42 22.64
C GLY A 173 -14.94 12.46 21.82
N ILE A 174 -14.74 12.47 20.49
CA ILE A 174 -15.39 13.40 19.55
C ILE A 174 -16.23 12.65 18.53
N LYS A 175 -17.21 13.34 17.92
CA LYS A 175 -18.03 12.79 16.85
C LYS A 175 -17.61 13.41 15.51
N LEU A 176 -17.21 12.54 14.58
CA LEU A 176 -16.84 12.89 13.22
C LEU A 176 -17.75 12.15 12.24
N ILE A 177 -17.98 12.73 11.06
CA ILE A 177 -18.68 12.05 9.95
C ILE A 177 -17.63 11.44 9.04
N HIS A 178 -17.66 10.12 8.85
CA HIS A 178 -16.79 9.42 7.89
C HIS A 178 -17.33 9.59 6.47
N VAL A 179 -16.45 9.95 5.52
CA VAL A 179 -16.74 10.06 4.08
C VAL A 179 -15.72 9.20 3.32
N PRO A 180 -16.14 8.01 2.83
CA PRO A 180 -15.24 7.09 2.12
C PRO A 180 -15.01 7.52 0.68
N TYR A 181 -13.78 7.31 0.20
CA TYR A 181 -13.34 7.49 -1.19
C TYR A 181 -12.56 6.25 -1.65
N THR A 182 -12.50 6.03 -2.96
CA THR A 182 -11.77 4.89 -3.55
C THR A 182 -10.25 5.07 -3.55
N SER A 183 -9.74 6.29 -3.29
CA SER A 183 -8.32 6.64 -3.18
C SER A 183 -8.11 8.03 -2.58
N THR A 184 -6.88 8.35 -2.18
CA THR A 184 -6.52 9.64 -1.57
C THR A 184 -6.73 10.87 -2.47
N PRO A 185 -6.38 10.89 -3.77
CA PRO A 185 -6.48 12.10 -4.58
C PRO A 185 -7.87 12.73 -4.62
N PRO A 186 -8.98 12.03 -4.95
CA PRO A 186 -10.31 12.64 -4.96
C PRO A 186 -10.77 13.11 -3.57
N ALA A 187 -10.32 12.44 -2.50
CA ALA A 187 -10.59 12.89 -1.13
C ALA A 187 -9.93 14.24 -0.83
N LEU A 188 -8.67 14.44 -1.25
CA LEU A 188 -7.96 15.71 -1.08
C LEU A 188 -8.62 16.85 -1.86
N GLU A 189 -9.11 16.60 -3.08
CA GLU A 189 -9.87 17.59 -3.86
C GLU A 189 -11.10 18.08 -3.09
N ASP A 190 -11.81 17.19 -2.41
CA ASP A 190 -12.99 17.53 -1.62
C ASP A 190 -12.64 18.26 -0.33
N ILE A 191 -11.49 17.98 0.29
CA ILE A 191 -10.98 18.75 1.42
C ILE A 191 -10.57 20.16 0.97
N ILE A 192 -9.85 20.31 -0.14
CA ILE A 192 -9.44 21.59 -0.70
C ILE A 192 -10.67 22.45 -1.04
N ALA A 193 -11.70 21.82 -1.60
CA ALA A 193 -12.98 22.49 -1.89
C ALA A 193 -13.81 22.84 -0.66
N GLY A 194 -13.49 22.26 0.51
CA GLY A 194 -14.21 22.48 1.77
C GLY A 194 -15.47 21.62 1.93
N ARG A 195 -15.63 20.57 1.12
CA ARG A 195 -16.73 19.59 1.24
C ARG A 195 -16.50 18.60 2.38
N VAL A 196 -15.22 18.29 2.67
CA VAL A 196 -14.80 17.47 3.80
C VAL A 196 -13.78 18.25 4.63
N SER A 197 -13.73 18.01 5.94
CA SER A 197 -12.93 18.83 6.85
C SER A 197 -11.46 18.42 6.91
N MET A 198 -11.18 17.12 6.93
CA MET A 198 -9.83 16.58 7.17
C MET A 198 -9.65 15.16 6.64
N MET A 199 -8.39 14.69 6.60
CA MET A 199 -8.04 13.26 6.47
C MET A 199 -6.64 12.97 7.01
N PHE A 200 -6.38 11.70 7.30
CA PHE A 200 -5.03 11.16 7.36
C PHE A 200 -4.59 10.80 5.95
N ALA A 201 -3.73 11.62 5.36
CA ALA A 201 -3.21 11.43 4.01
C ALA A 201 -1.74 11.02 4.03
N ASP A 202 -1.32 10.17 3.09
CA ASP A 202 0.09 9.87 2.91
C ASP A 202 0.86 11.11 2.42
N PHE A 203 2.13 11.19 2.79
CA PHE A 203 2.99 12.31 2.40
C PHE A 203 3.08 12.46 0.88
N THR A 204 3.10 11.34 0.16
CA THR A 204 3.27 11.31 -1.30
C THR A 204 2.22 12.13 -2.02
N THR A 205 0.95 12.00 -1.61
CA THR A 205 -0.17 12.73 -2.21
C THR A 205 -0.39 14.12 -1.59
N ALA A 206 -0.15 14.28 -0.28
CA ALA A 206 -0.49 15.51 0.43
C ALA A 206 0.59 16.61 0.34
N MET A 207 1.88 16.25 0.25
CA MET A 207 2.98 17.22 0.26
C MET A 207 2.85 18.36 -0.76
N PRO A 208 2.52 18.13 -2.04
CA PRO A 208 2.36 19.21 -3.01
C PRO A 208 1.30 20.23 -2.59
N HIS A 209 0.19 19.77 -2.02
CA HIS A 209 -0.91 20.61 -1.57
C HIS A 209 -0.59 21.38 -0.30
N VAL A 210 0.17 20.77 0.62
CA VAL A 210 0.67 21.45 1.82
C VAL A 210 1.69 22.53 1.44
N ALA A 211 2.61 22.24 0.53
CA ALA A 211 3.58 23.21 0.03
C ALA A 211 2.91 24.38 -0.72
N ALA A 212 1.83 24.11 -1.46
CA ALA A 212 1.02 25.14 -2.13
C ALA A 212 0.09 25.92 -1.19
N GLY A 213 -0.02 25.52 0.09
CA GLY A 213 -0.93 26.13 1.07
C GLY A 213 -2.42 25.83 0.83
N THR A 214 -2.75 24.91 -0.07
CA THR A 214 -4.13 24.47 -0.34
C THR A 214 -4.63 23.45 0.69
N LEU A 215 -3.72 22.84 1.44
CA LEU A 215 -3.98 22.05 2.64
C LEU A 215 -3.10 22.52 3.80
N ARG A 216 -3.57 22.32 5.02
CA ARG A 216 -2.76 22.52 6.24
C ARG A 216 -2.52 21.19 6.91
N ALA A 217 -1.24 20.80 7.07
CA ALA A 217 -0.85 19.67 7.91
C ALA A 217 -0.77 20.14 9.37
N ILE A 218 -1.30 19.34 10.30
CA ILE A 218 -1.33 19.69 11.74
C ILE A 218 -0.65 18.65 12.64
N ALA A 219 -0.43 17.43 12.16
CA ALA A 219 0.32 16.40 12.89
C ALA A 219 0.79 15.28 11.95
N VAL A 220 1.77 14.46 12.39
CA VAL A 220 2.13 13.19 11.78
C VAL A 220 1.63 12.02 12.61
N SER A 221 1.31 10.90 11.96
CA SER A 221 0.69 9.72 12.58
C SER A 221 1.66 8.80 13.33
N ARG A 222 2.97 8.95 13.14
CA ARG A 222 4.01 8.14 13.79
C ARG A 222 4.40 8.70 15.16
N LEU A 223 5.01 7.86 16.00
CA LEU A 223 5.56 8.27 17.31
C LEU A 223 6.75 9.23 17.19
N LYS A 224 7.45 9.22 16.06
CA LYS A 224 8.59 10.11 15.79
C LYS A 224 8.22 11.11 14.70
N ARG A 225 8.64 12.36 14.87
CA ARG A 225 8.51 13.39 13.85
C ARG A 225 9.20 12.99 12.56
N SER A 226 8.65 13.40 11.44
CA SER A 226 9.27 13.21 10.13
C SER A 226 10.45 14.15 9.94
N SER A 227 11.56 13.64 9.38
CA SER A 227 12.70 14.49 8.98
C SER A 227 12.35 15.43 7.82
N LEU A 228 11.28 15.15 7.08
CA LEU A 228 10.78 16.03 6.00
C LEU A 228 9.97 17.21 6.55
N PHE A 229 9.32 17.05 7.72
CA PHE A 229 8.52 18.07 8.42
C PHE A 229 8.88 18.08 9.91
N PRO A 230 10.09 18.53 10.29
CA PRO A 230 10.56 18.44 11.66
C PRO A 230 9.74 19.31 12.66
N ASP A 231 9.12 20.37 12.15
CA ASP A 231 8.29 21.27 12.97
C ASP A 231 6.87 20.72 13.18
N LEU A 232 6.45 19.71 12.40
CA LEU A 232 5.13 19.12 12.54
C LEU A 232 5.11 18.14 13.72
N PRO A 233 4.26 18.36 14.75
CA PRO A 233 4.20 17.48 15.91
C PRO A 233 3.64 16.11 15.52
N THR A 234 3.89 15.11 16.36
CA THR A 234 3.21 13.82 16.26
C THR A 234 1.81 13.89 16.90
N MET A 235 0.93 12.94 16.56
CA MET A 235 -0.36 12.79 17.27
C MET A 235 -0.14 12.50 18.75
N ASP A 236 0.91 11.72 19.11
CA ASP A 236 1.30 11.45 20.49
C ASP A 236 1.71 12.72 21.25
N GLU A 237 2.56 13.57 20.66
CA GLU A 237 2.95 14.86 21.21
C GLU A 237 1.76 15.81 21.34
N SER A 238 0.75 15.65 20.48
CA SER A 238 -0.47 16.47 20.47
C SER A 238 -1.53 16.03 21.50
N GLY A 239 -1.21 15.03 22.35
CA GLY A 239 -2.05 14.58 23.45
C GLY A 239 -2.75 13.24 23.25
N LEU A 240 -2.64 12.62 22.08
CA LEU A 240 -3.19 11.29 21.81
C LEU A 240 -2.09 10.23 22.05
N LYS A 241 -1.82 9.98 23.31
CA LYS A 241 -0.70 9.13 23.76
C LYS A 241 -0.75 7.72 23.19
N GLY A 242 0.37 7.30 22.59
CA GLY A 242 0.49 6.00 21.93
C GLY A 242 -0.07 5.95 20.51
N PHE A 243 -0.60 7.05 19.97
CA PHE A 243 -1.06 7.07 18.58
C PHE A 243 0.12 6.81 17.64
N ASN A 244 0.08 5.69 16.98
CA ASN A 244 1.12 5.24 16.05
C ASN A 244 0.47 4.49 14.90
N LEU A 245 0.38 5.15 13.75
CA LEU A 245 -0.19 4.59 12.55
C LEU A 245 0.82 4.73 11.41
N ASP A 246 1.20 3.60 10.84
CA ASP A 246 2.13 3.50 9.71
C ASP A 246 1.52 2.65 8.61
N ALA A 247 1.91 2.92 7.38
CA ALA A 247 1.49 2.14 6.23
C ALA A 247 2.73 1.62 5.50
N TRP A 248 2.60 0.45 4.87
CA TRP A 248 3.72 -0.20 4.20
C TRP A 248 3.40 -0.52 2.75
N ALA A 249 4.45 -0.70 1.94
CA ALA A 249 4.37 -1.19 0.57
C ALA A 249 5.33 -2.35 0.35
N GLY A 250 4.91 -3.32 -0.46
CA GLY A 250 5.69 -4.46 -0.88
C GLY A 250 5.19 -5.02 -2.21
N LEU A 251 6.05 -5.70 -2.95
CA LEU A 251 5.67 -6.42 -4.15
C LEU A 251 5.45 -7.90 -3.84
N VAL A 252 4.31 -8.42 -4.28
CA VAL A 252 3.95 -9.83 -4.20
C VAL A 252 3.47 -10.33 -5.56
N ALA A 253 3.55 -11.64 -5.79
CA ALA A 253 3.01 -12.33 -6.95
C ALA A 253 1.91 -13.31 -6.51
N PRO A 254 1.10 -13.89 -7.42
CA PRO A 254 0.20 -15.01 -7.09
C PRO A 254 0.97 -16.16 -6.46
N ALA A 255 0.37 -16.85 -5.50
CA ALA A 255 0.96 -18.04 -4.90
C ALA A 255 1.22 -19.13 -5.95
N GLY A 256 2.29 -19.90 -5.77
CA GLY A 256 2.69 -20.95 -6.71
C GLY A 256 3.59 -20.48 -7.86
N VAL A 257 3.95 -19.18 -7.89
CA VAL A 257 4.97 -18.69 -8.83
C VAL A 257 6.29 -19.49 -8.66
N PRO A 258 6.97 -19.89 -9.75
CA PRO A 258 8.23 -20.63 -9.64
C PRO A 258 9.28 -19.87 -8.83
N GLN A 259 10.00 -20.58 -7.97
CA GLN A 259 11.04 -19.97 -7.13
C GLN A 259 12.11 -19.26 -7.98
N SER A 260 12.46 -19.80 -9.16
CA SER A 260 13.40 -19.18 -10.11
C SER A 260 12.98 -17.78 -10.57
N VAL A 261 11.67 -17.52 -10.67
CA VAL A 261 11.13 -16.18 -10.97
C VAL A 261 11.37 -15.21 -9.81
N ILE A 262 11.09 -15.64 -8.58
CA ILE A 262 11.37 -14.85 -7.37
C ILE A 262 12.87 -14.57 -7.23
N ASP A 263 13.71 -15.60 -7.45
CA ASP A 263 15.17 -15.50 -7.36
C ASP A 263 15.76 -14.54 -8.41
N LYS A 264 15.06 -14.35 -9.54
CA LYS A 264 15.41 -13.35 -10.55
C LYS A 264 14.90 -11.96 -10.21
N LEU A 265 13.64 -11.83 -9.77
CA LEU A 265 13.01 -10.54 -9.47
C LEU A 265 13.58 -9.86 -8.23
N ASN A 266 13.75 -10.60 -7.12
CA ASN A 266 14.14 -10.01 -5.85
C ASN A 266 15.48 -9.27 -5.90
N PRO A 267 16.60 -9.84 -6.39
CA PRO A 267 17.88 -9.13 -6.44
C PRO A 267 17.84 -7.89 -7.34
N VAL A 268 17.12 -7.97 -8.47
CA VAL A 268 16.98 -6.83 -9.40
C VAL A 268 16.18 -5.71 -8.73
N LEU A 269 15.04 -6.01 -8.12
CA LEU A 269 14.21 -5.04 -7.40
C LEU A 269 14.95 -4.41 -6.22
N ARG A 270 15.68 -5.19 -5.43
CA ARG A 270 16.49 -4.68 -4.32
C ARG A 270 17.53 -3.69 -4.81
N LYS A 271 18.28 -4.05 -5.88
CA LYS A 271 19.26 -3.14 -6.48
C LYS A 271 18.62 -1.83 -6.97
N ILE A 272 17.41 -1.89 -7.52
CA ILE A 272 16.67 -0.71 -7.98
C ILE A 272 16.19 0.13 -6.79
N ILE A 273 15.48 -0.48 -5.85
CA ILE A 273 14.89 0.19 -4.68
C ILE A 273 15.99 0.88 -3.87
N ASP A 274 17.12 0.20 -3.63
CA ASP A 274 18.20 0.70 -2.79
C ASP A 274 19.18 1.61 -3.57
N SER A 275 18.95 1.84 -4.88
CA SER A 275 19.83 2.71 -5.67
C SER A 275 19.67 4.19 -5.28
N PRO A 276 20.78 4.99 -5.32
CA PRO A 276 20.70 6.42 -5.00
C PRO A 276 19.69 7.20 -5.83
N GLU A 277 19.52 6.84 -7.11
CA GLU A 277 18.56 7.48 -8.02
C GLU A 277 17.11 7.27 -7.54
N VAL A 278 16.74 6.01 -7.24
CA VAL A 278 15.39 5.67 -6.81
C VAL A 278 15.13 6.21 -5.39
N GLN A 279 16.12 6.15 -4.51
CA GLN A 279 16.04 6.72 -3.17
C GLN A 279 15.80 8.24 -3.20
N ALA A 280 16.45 8.95 -4.12
CA ALA A 280 16.19 10.38 -4.31
C ALA A 280 14.76 10.65 -4.79
N LYS A 281 14.23 9.84 -5.75
CA LYS A 281 12.85 9.95 -6.21
C LYS A 281 11.86 9.65 -5.07
N PHE A 282 12.08 8.62 -4.28
CA PHE A 282 11.26 8.29 -3.10
C PHE A 282 11.25 9.43 -2.08
N LYS A 283 12.41 9.96 -1.74
CA LYS A 283 12.51 11.11 -0.83
C LYS A 283 11.75 12.32 -1.33
N ASN A 284 11.82 12.62 -2.63
CA ASN A 284 11.12 13.75 -3.24
C ASN A 284 9.59 13.64 -3.15
N VAL A 285 9.06 12.41 -3.08
CA VAL A 285 7.64 12.15 -2.87
C VAL A 285 7.28 11.76 -1.43
N GLY A 286 8.20 11.94 -0.48
CA GLY A 286 7.93 11.66 0.93
C GLY A 286 7.76 10.19 1.29
N PHE A 287 8.34 9.29 0.51
CA PHE A 287 8.31 7.86 0.74
C PHE A 287 9.65 7.36 1.32
N GLU A 288 9.59 6.53 2.33
CA GLU A 288 10.77 5.88 2.92
C GLU A 288 10.99 4.52 2.25
N GLY A 289 11.83 4.51 1.19
CA GLY A 289 12.12 3.31 0.42
C GLY A 289 13.19 2.43 1.08
N PHE A 290 12.96 1.14 1.14
CA PHE A 290 13.93 0.11 1.52
C PHE A 290 13.45 -1.25 1.06
N SER A 291 14.39 -2.11 0.66
CA SER A 291 14.10 -3.44 0.16
C SER A 291 14.22 -4.52 1.23
N SER A 292 13.76 -5.73 0.92
CA SER A 292 13.90 -6.91 1.78
C SER A 292 14.10 -8.20 0.99
N THR A 293 14.43 -9.27 1.69
CA THR A 293 14.27 -10.63 1.15
C THR A 293 12.79 -11.01 1.07
N PRO A 294 12.41 -11.97 0.22
CA PRO A 294 11.05 -12.50 0.16
C PRO A 294 10.57 -13.03 1.51
N GLN A 295 11.42 -13.79 2.20
CA GLN A 295 11.12 -14.32 3.53
C GLN A 295 10.81 -13.20 4.53
N ALA A 296 11.62 -12.15 4.56
CA ALA A 296 11.41 -11.03 5.50
C ALA A 296 10.08 -10.30 5.21
N LEU A 297 9.67 -10.15 3.94
CA LEU A 297 8.34 -9.61 3.61
C LEU A 297 7.23 -10.56 4.08
N GLY A 298 7.35 -11.86 3.83
CA GLY A 298 6.35 -12.85 4.26
C GLY A 298 6.15 -12.87 5.78
N ASP A 299 7.23 -12.81 6.55
CA ASP A 299 7.15 -12.74 8.01
C ASP A 299 6.57 -11.41 8.48
N TYR A 300 6.91 -10.32 7.79
CA TYR A 300 6.36 -9.00 8.08
C TYR A 300 4.83 -8.95 7.85
N ILE A 301 4.31 -9.52 6.76
CA ILE A 301 2.86 -9.59 6.50
C ILE A 301 2.14 -10.30 7.64
N LYS A 302 2.68 -11.41 8.16
CA LYS A 302 2.08 -12.14 9.29
C LYS A 302 2.01 -11.28 10.56
N VAL A 303 3.09 -10.54 10.87
CA VAL A 303 3.11 -9.62 12.01
C VAL A 303 2.09 -8.49 11.80
N GLN A 304 2.04 -7.93 10.60
CA GLN A 304 1.13 -6.84 10.26
C GLN A 304 -0.35 -7.25 10.36
N LEU A 305 -0.71 -8.48 9.99
CA LEU A 305 -2.08 -8.99 10.19
C LEU A 305 -2.49 -8.93 11.67
N ILE A 306 -1.60 -9.32 12.59
CA ILE A 306 -1.88 -9.29 14.04
C ILE A 306 -2.01 -7.83 14.52
N GLU A 307 -1.11 -6.96 14.10
CA GLU A 307 -1.11 -5.56 14.51
C GLU A 307 -2.34 -4.82 14.00
N TRP A 308 -2.70 -5.00 12.72
CA TRP A 308 -3.87 -4.35 12.12
C TRP A 308 -5.19 -4.90 12.67
N GLN A 309 -5.29 -6.21 12.96
CA GLN A 309 -6.44 -6.77 13.67
C GLN A 309 -6.67 -6.07 15.01
N LYS A 310 -5.58 -5.86 15.76
CA LYS A 310 -5.65 -5.12 17.03
C LYS A 310 -6.08 -3.67 16.81
N MET A 311 -5.49 -2.95 15.85
CA MET A 311 -5.83 -1.55 15.57
C MET A 311 -7.30 -1.38 15.15
N VAL A 312 -7.82 -2.23 14.27
CA VAL A 312 -9.23 -2.23 13.85
C VAL A 312 -10.15 -2.43 15.05
N LYS A 313 -9.81 -3.40 15.92
CA LYS A 313 -10.57 -3.67 17.14
C LYS A 313 -10.52 -2.50 18.13
N ASP A 314 -9.34 -1.95 18.37
CA ASP A 314 -9.15 -0.83 19.32
C ASP A 314 -9.82 0.47 18.81
N ALA A 315 -9.91 0.66 17.51
CA ALA A 315 -10.65 1.74 16.87
C ALA A 315 -12.17 1.50 16.87
N ASN A 316 -12.64 0.35 17.37
CA ASN A 316 -14.07 -0.03 17.40
C ASN A 316 -14.76 0.06 16.02
N ILE A 317 -14.01 -0.25 14.95
CA ILE A 317 -14.53 -0.28 13.59
C ILE A 317 -15.31 -1.60 13.41
N GLN A 318 -16.53 -1.49 12.88
CA GLN A 318 -17.35 -2.67 12.57
C GLN A 318 -17.02 -3.12 11.15
N ALA A 319 -16.77 -4.43 10.98
CA ALA A 319 -16.64 -5.03 9.67
C ALA A 319 -18.00 -5.02 8.96
N ASP A 320 -17.97 -4.79 7.62
CA ASP A 320 -19.14 -4.88 6.75
C ASP A 320 -19.59 -6.33 6.50
#